data_809ccd0bcd777ec3b4f7a78d86bb77b9
#
_entry.id   809ccd0bcd777ec3b4f7a78d86bb77b9
#
_cell.length_a   1.000
_cell.length_b   1.000
_cell.length_c   1.000
_cell.angle_alpha   90.00
_cell.angle_beta   90.00
_cell.angle_gamma   90.00
#
_symmetry.space_group_name_H-M   'P 1'
#
loop_
_entity.id
_entity.type
_entity.pdbx_description
1 polymer ?
#
loop_
_entity_poly.entity_id
_entity_poly.type
_entity_poly.pdbx_seq_one_letter_code
_entity_poly.pdbx_strand_id
1 'polypeptide(L)'
;MFNLEQNDPELYDVLNREAEREESTLELIASENFTSKAVMEMAGGVMTNKYAEGYPGKRYYGGCEVVDEAENIARDRLKKLFGCEYAN
;
A
#
# COMPACT_ATOMS: atom_id res chain seq x y z
N MET A 1 -5.15 13.72 9.06
CA MET A 1 -3.90 13.00 9.31
C MET A 1 -2.90 13.17 8.17
N PHE A 2 -3.31 12.93 6.94
CA PHE A 2 -2.45 13.11 5.77
C PHE A 2 -2.74 14.46 5.14
N ASN A 3 -1.84 15.42 5.29
CA ASN A 3 -2.04 16.78 4.82
C ASN A 3 -0.76 17.32 4.17
N LEU A 4 -0.40 16.71 3.03
CA LEU A 4 0.78 17.12 2.29
C LEU A 4 0.64 18.57 1.77
N GLU A 5 -0.56 18.94 1.31
CA GLU A 5 -0.84 20.27 0.80
C GLU A 5 -0.48 21.39 1.79
N GLN A 6 -0.80 21.18 3.08
CA GLN A 6 -0.50 22.17 4.11
C GLN A 6 0.94 22.11 4.62
N ASN A 7 1.53 20.93 4.68
CA ASN A 7 2.86 20.72 5.22
C ASN A 7 3.99 20.96 4.22
N ASP A 8 3.72 20.64 2.94
CA ASP A 8 4.70 20.80 1.86
C ASP A 8 3.97 21.09 0.55
N PRO A 9 3.52 22.33 0.34
CA PRO A 9 2.76 22.69 -0.86
C PRO A 9 3.58 22.55 -2.16
N GLU A 10 4.89 22.68 -2.10
CA GLU A 10 5.78 22.51 -3.24
C GLU A 10 5.77 21.05 -3.74
N LEU A 11 5.92 20.11 -2.82
CA LEU A 11 5.88 18.68 -3.16
C LEU A 11 4.46 18.23 -3.53
N TYR A 12 3.45 18.82 -2.91
CA TYR A 12 2.05 18.56 -3.28
C TYR A 12 1.76 18.99 -4.73
N ASP A 13 2.29 20.13 -5.18
CA ASP A 13 2.19 20.57 -6.58
C ASP A 13 2.85 19.57 -7.54
N VAL A 14 4.03 19.07 -7.18
CA VAL A 14 4.72 18.03 -7.98
C VAL A 14 3.87 16.78 -8.12
N LEU A 15 3.25 16.33 -7.01
CA LEU A 15 2.37 15.17 -7.02
C LEU A 15 1.17 15.35 -7.94
N ASN A 16 0.54 16.52 -7.92
CA ASN A 16 -0.59 16.82 -8.79
C ASN A 16 -0.20 16.86 -10.26
N ARG A 17 0.96 17.46 -10.58
CA ARG A 17 1.48 17.48 -11.95
C ARG A 17 1.80 16.09 -12.48
N GLU A 18 2.28 15.20 -11.63
CA GLU A 18 2.48 13.81 -12.02
C GLU A 18 1.15 13.09 -12.27
N ALA A 19 0.15 13.32 -11.45
CA ALA A 19 -1.19 12.78 -11.69
C ALA A 19 -1.78 13.23 -13.03
N GLU A 20 -1.62 14.53 -13.36
CA GLU A 20 -2.04 15.08 -14.67
C GLU A 20 -1.25 14.46 -15.83
N ARG A 21 0.06 14.27 -15.66
CA ARG A 21 0.89 13.61 -16.65
C ARG A 21 0.43 12.20 -16.93
N GLU A 22 0.16 11.42 -15.88
CA GLU A 22 -0.33 10.06 -16.01
C GLU A 22 -1.69 9.99 -16.71
N GLU A 23 -2.61 10.89 -16.40
CA GLU A 23 -3.94 10.92 -17.03
C GLU A 23 -3.90 11.36 -18.49
N SER A 24 -2.95 12.22 -18.86
CA SER A 24 -2.88 12.82 -20.20
C SER A 24 -1.97 12.08 -21.18
N THR A 25 -1.20 11.11 -20.73
CA THR A 25 -0.25 10.38 -21.58
C THR A 25 -0.51 8.88 -21.60
N LEU A 26 -0.06 8.24 -22.66
CA LEU A 26 -0.14 6.78 -22.81
C LEU A 26 1.12 6.14 -22.20
N GLU A 27 0.92 5.25 -21.21
CA GLU A 27 2.01 4.50 -20.60
C GLU A 27 2.26 3.22 -21.42
N LEU A 28 3.47 3.11 -22.01
CA LEU A 28 3.85 1.95 -22.83
C LEU A 28 5.01 1.14 -22.25
N ILE A 29 5.41 1.44 -21.03
CA ILE A 29 6.46 0.67 -20.34
C ILE A 29 5.83 -0.58 -19.75
N ALA A 30 6.21 -1.75 -20.25
CA ALA A 30 5.59 -3.04 -19.91
C ALA A 30 5.70 -3.41 -18.42
N SER A 31 6.68 -2.86 -17.69
CA SER A 31 6.90 -3.11 -16.27
C SER A 31 6.09 -2.18 -15.35
N GLU A 32 5.44 -1.17 -15.88
CA GLU A 32 4.63 -0.24 -15.09
C GLU A 32 3.16 -0.64 -15.09
N ASN A 33 2.49 -0.39 -13.97
CA ASN A 33 1.07 -0.65 -13.80
C ASN A 33 0.42 0.43 -12.95
N PHE A 34 -0.65 1.02 -13.46
CA PHE A 34 -1.45 1.95 -12.68
C PHE A 34 -2.20 1.19 -11.58
N THR A 35 -1.90 1.51 -10.34
CA THR A 35 -2.58 0.91 -9.21
C THR A 35 -3.84 1.69 -8.82
N SER A 36 -4.74 1.06 -8.09
CA SER A 36 -5.95 1.74 -7.60
C SER A 36 -5.63 2.75 -6.51
N LYS A 37 -6.51 3.76 -6.36
CA LYS A 37 -6.41 4.73 -5.27
C LYS A 37 -6.40 4.06 -3.89
N ALA A 38 -7.19 3.01 -3.71
CA ALA A 38 -7.24 2.26 -2.46
C ALA A 38 -5.89 1.60 -2.11
N VAL A 39 -5.19 1.06 -3.09
CA VAL A 39 -3.85 0.48 -2.89
C VAL A 39 -2.86 1.58 -2.51
N MET A 40 -2.88 2.72 -3.19
CA MET A 40 -1.99 3.85 -2.86
C MET A 40 -2.27 4.40 -1.46
N GLU A 41 -3.54 4.51 -1.07
CA GLU A 41 -3.95 4.95 0.26
C GLU A 41 -3.43 4.02 1.35
N MET A 42 -3.54 2.72 1.14
CA MET A 42 -3.05 1.72 2.08
C MET A 42 -1.52 1.71 2.16
N ALA A 43 -0.84 1.80 1.03
CA ALA A 43 0.62 1.80 0.96
C ALA A 43 1.25 3.03 1.64
N GLY A 44 0.60 4.19 1.54
CA GLY A 44 1.02 5.43 2.21
C GLY A 44 0.40 5.63 3.60
N GLY A 45 -0.28 4.64 4.14
CA GLY A 45 -1.00 4.73 5.40
C GLY A 45 -0.13 4.59 6.65
N VAL A 46 -0.77 4.65 7.81
CA VAL A 46 -0.10 4.62 9.13
C VAL A 46 0.69 3.33 9.40
N MET A 47 0.37 2.25 8.70
CA MET A 47 1.13 1.00 8.83
C MET A 47 2.58 1.13 8.35
N THR A 48 2.90 2.17 7.58
CA THR A 48 4.26 2.57 7.22
C THR A 48 5.17 2.75 8.46
N ASN A 49 4.59 3.12 9.59
CA ASN A 49 5.32 3.34 10.84
C ASN A 49 5.65 2.06 11.60
N LYS A 50 5.01 0.93 11.26
CA LYS A 50 5.10 -0.29 12.06
C LYS A 50 6.10 -1.29 11.50
N TYR A 51 7.10 -1.59 12.29
CA TYR A 51 8.04 -2.67 12.02
C TYR A 51 7.43 -4.00 12.49
N ALA A 52 7.21 -4.95 11.57
CA ALA A 52 6.46 -6.17 11.82
C ALA A 52 7.21 -7.43 11.35
N GLU A 53 8.49 -7.51 11.67
CA GLU A 53 9.32 -8.68 11.37
C GLU A 53 8.73 -9.95 11.99
N GLY A 54 8.66 -11.01 11.20
CA GLY A 54 8.02 -12.28 11.57
C GLY A 54 6.73 -12.50 10.81
N TYR A 55 5.83 -13.26 11.41
CA TYR A 55 4.53 -13.63 10.84
C TYR A 55 3.39 -13.37 11.82
N PRO A 56 2.13 -13.32 11.40
CA PRO A 56 0.99 -13.14 12.29
C PRO A 56 1.03 -14.14 13.45
N GLY A 57 0.94 -13.63 14.68
CA GLY A 57 1.03 -14.42 15.89
C GLY A 57 2.45 -14.87 16.29
N LYS A 58 3.44 -14.60 15.44
CA LYS A 58 4.86 -14.98 15.65
C LYS A 58 5.78 -13.83 15.27
N ARG A 59 5.62 -12.69 15.94
CA ARG A 59 6.40 -11.49 15.70
C ARG A 59 7.61 -11.39 16.63
N TYR A 60 8.66 -10.73 16.14
CA TYR A 60 9.82 -10.42 16.98
C TYR A 60 9.56 -9.22 17.90
N TYR A 61 8.59 -8.37 17.56
CA TYR A 61 8.28 -7.15 18.31
C TYR A 61 6.81 -7.08 18.68
N GLY A 62 6.51 -6.33 19.74
CA GLY A 62 5.14 -6.10 20.19
C GLY A 62 4.37 -5.08 19.34
N GLY A 63 3.07 -4.99 19.56
CA GLY A 63 2.21 -4.01 18.91
C GLY A 63 1.84 -4.35 17.47
N CYS A 64 1.83 -5.63 17.10
CA CYS A 64 1.55 -6.09 15.75
C CYS A 64 0.14 -6.66 15.56
N GLU A 65 -0.73 -6.54 16.55
CA GLU A 65 -2.06 -7.17 16.54
C GLU A 65 -2.89 -6.72 15.34
N VAL A 66 -2.86 -5.43 15.03
CA VAL A 66 -3.62 -4.87 13.89
C VAL A 66 -2.94 -5.18 12.55
N VAL A 67 -1.63 -5.16 12.50
CA VAL A 67 -0.87 -5.56 11.31
C VAL A 67 -1.09 -7.06 11.01
N ASP A 68 -1.21 -7.89 12.04
CA ASP A 68 -1.54 -9.30 11.90
C ASP A 68 -2.90 -9.50 11.20
N GLU A 69 -3.89 -8.68 11.55
CA GLU A 69 -5.19 -8.71 10.89
C GLU A 69 -5.08 -8.37 9.40
N ALA A 70 -4.34 -7.31 9.06
CA ALA A 70 -4.12 -6.90 7.67
C ALA A 70 -3.42 -7.99 6.86
N GLU A 71 -2.39 -8.61 7.43
CA GLU A 71 -1.65 -9.68 6.76
C GLU A 71 -2.49 -10.95 6.59
N ASN A 72 -3.31 -11.30 7.59
CA ASN A 72 -4.24 -12.43 7.49
C ASN A 72 -5.31 -12.19 6.41
N ILE A 73 -5.86 -10.98 6.32
CA ILE A 73 -6.81 -10.61 5.26
C ILE A 73 -6.14 -10.78 3.88
N ALA A 74 -4.91 -10.31 3.72
CA ALA A 74 -4.17 -10.44 2.47
C ALA A 74 -3.97 -11.92 2.08
N ARG A 75 -3.55 -12.75 3.02
CA ARG A 75 -3.36 -14.20 2.79
C ARG A 75 -4.67 -14.90 2.41
N ASP A 76 -5.75 -14.61 3.11
CA ASP A 76 -7.05 -15.20 2.85
C ASP A 76 -7.60 -14.81 1.47
N ARG A 77 -7.41 -13.55 1.09
CA ARG A 77 -7.82 -13.06 -0.24
C ARG A 77 -6.97 -13.65 -1.36
N LEU A 78 -5.67 -13.83 -1.17
CA LEU A 78 -4.80 -14.53 -2.12
C LEU A 78 -5.23 -15.98 -2.32
N LYS A 79 -5.50 -16.71 -1.24
CA LYS A 79 -6.01 -18.08 -1.32
C LYS A 79 -7.30 -18.16 -2.11
N LYS A 80 -8.21 -17.22 -1.89
CA LYS A 80 -9.49 -17.14 -2.58
C LYS A 80 -9.32 -16.83 -4.07
N LEU A 81 -8.44 -15.87 -4.38
CA LEU A 81 -8.18 -15.44 -5.76
C LEU A 81 -7.59 -16.55 -6.62
N PHE A 82 -6.63 -17.29 -6.09
CA PHE A 82 -5.93 -18.35 -6.81
C PHE A 82 -6.49 -19.76 -6.57
N GLY A 83 -7.51 -19.90 -5.73
CA GLY A 83 -8.11 -21.21 -5.41
C GLY A 83 -7.12 -22.16 -4.74
N CYS A 84 -6.24 -21.67 -3.88
CA CYS A 84 -5.22 -22.47 -3.22
C CYS A 84 -5.44 -22.54 -1.71
N GLU A 85 -4.80 -23.53 -1.07
CA GLU A 85 -4.93 -23.75 0.38
C GLU A 85 -3.98 -22.89 1.21
N TYR A 86 -2.86 -22.49 0.63
CA TYR A 86 -1.79 -21.77 1.33
C TYR A 86 -1.37 -20.53 0.55
N ALA A 87 -1.05 -19.47 1.28
CA ALA A 87 -0.47 -18.23 0.74
C ALA A 87 0.47 -17.62 1.78
N ASN A 88 1.52 -16.99 1.29
CA ASN A 88 2.48 -16.25 2.10
C ASN A 88 2.88 -14.96 1.39
#